data_48e5e68f243d3a09f64f31f70e90bfc2
#
_entry.id   48e5e68f243d3a09f64f31f70e90bfc2
#
_cell.length_a   1.000
_cell.length_b   1.000
_cell.length_c   1.000
_cell.angle_alpha   90.00
_cell.angle_beta   90.00
_cell.angle_gamma   90.00
#
_symmetry.space_group_name_H-M   'P 1'
#
loop_
_entity.id
_entity.type
_entity.pdbx_description
1 polymer ?
#
loop_
_entity_poly.entity_id
_entity_poly.type
_entity_poly.pdbx_seq_one_letter_code
_entity_poly.pdbx_strand_id
1 'polypeptide(L)'
;MTGTANPFGKILLYIDGSESSITAALFAIALSKAHGSMLRVIYVVNDNLLTELLGAKVFVQMEKMDYERDLEEDGKRKLNYIVKLAEKKGVKVQTILRKGIVHEEVSREVVSSDCDLLIQGELGEVLSLRDSFYEEGERILRKVSCPVLIVRNKQKVDRLYESV
;
A
#
# COMPACT_ATOMS: atom_id res chain seq x y z
N MET A 1 32.66 7.81 -13.13
CA MET A 1 31.61 8.63 -12.46
C MET A 1 30.70 7.69 -11.69
N THR A 2 30.91 7.64 -10.40
CA THR A 2 29.96 6.98 -9.50
C THR A 2 28.83 7.95 -9.22
N GLY A 3 27.71 7.86 -9.96
CA GLY A 3 26.49 8.56 -9.56
C GLY A 3 26.13 8.14 -8.14
N THR A 4 25.91 9.10 -7.25
CA THR A 4 25.38 8.81 -5.92
C THR A 4 24.10 8.04 -6.09
N ALA A 5 24.05 6.82 -5.53
CA ALA A 5 22.83 6.02 -5.56
C ALA A 5 21.67 6.85 -4.97
N ASN A 6 20.57 6.97 -5.72
CA ASN A 6 19.40 7.69 -5.23
C ASN A 6 18.63 6.78 -4.25
N PRO A 7 18.62 7.08 -2.93
CA PRO A 7 17.92 6.24 -1.95
C PRO A 7 16.39 6.26 -2.12
N PHE A 8 15.88 7.11 -2.99
CA PHE A 8 14.47 7.22 -3.34
C PHE A 8 14.21 6.86 -4.81
N GLY A 9 15.11 6.10 -5.45
CA GLY A 9 14.99 5.78 -6.87
C GLY A 9 13.75 4.94 -7.18
N LYS A 10 13.51 3.91 -6.38
CA LYS A 10 12.39 2.97 -6.52
C LYS A 10 11.57 2.95 -5.23
N ILE A 11 10.41 3.54 -5.27
CA ILE A 11 9.48 3.63 -4.13
C ILE A 11 8.33 2.64 -4.34
N LEU A 12 8.05 1.84 -3.30
CA LEU A 12 6.84 1.05 -3.19
C LEU A 12 5.93 1.68 -2.13
N LEU A 13 4.71 2.02 -2.51
CA LEU A 13 3.66 2.47 -1.62
C LEU A 13 2.69 1.32 -1.35
N TYR A 14 2.50 0.97 -0.09
CA TYR A 14 1.44 0.07 0.34
C TYR A 14 0.20 0.85 0.72
N ILE A 15 -0.95 0.46 0.17
CA ILE A 15 -2.26 1.00 0.52
C ILE A 15 -3.23 -0.10 0.93
N ASP A 16 -4.08 0.20 1.91
CA ASP A 16 -5.17 -0.67 2.38
C ASP A 16 -6.55 -0.02 2.19
N GLY A 17 -6.59 1.19 1.64
CA GLY A 17 -7.80 1.98 1.44
C GLY A 17 -8.21 2.82 2.65
N SER A 18 -7.48 2.78 3.75
CA SER A 18 -7.68 3.65 4.92
C SER A 18 -7.30 5.10 4.61
N GLU A 19 -7.78 6.05 5.41
CA GLU A 19 -7.40 7.46 5.30
C GLU A 19 -5.89 7.65 5.49
N SER A 20 -5.28 6.90 6.40
CA SER A 20 -3.84 6.95 6.62
C SER A 20 -3.04 6.48 5.40
N SER A 21 -3.51 5.47 4.68
CA SER A 21 -2.86 5.02 3.44
C SER A 21 -3.02 6.03 2.30
N ILE A 22 -4.13 6.77 2.24
CA ILE A 22 -4.29 7.87 1.28
C ILE A 22 -3.33 9.02 1.61
N THR A 23 -3.18 9.35 2.89
CA THR A 23 -2.19 10.35 3.33
C THR A 23 -0.77 9.92 2.92
N ALA A 24 -0.43 8.65 3.11
CA ALA A 24 0.85 8.10 2.64
C ALA A 24 1.02 8.21 1.12
N ALA A 25 -0.06 8.02 0.36
CA ALA A 25 -0.04 8.17 -1.09
C ALA A 25 0.26 9.61 -1.52
N LEU A 26 -0.36 10.59 -0.89
CA LEU A 26 -0.09 12.01 -1.18
C LEU A 26 1.38 12.35 -0.92
N PHE A 27 1.93 11.87 0.18
CA PHE A 27 3.36 12.04 0.50
C PHE A 27 4.26 11.36 -0.53
N ALA A 28 3.98 10.09 -0.88
CA ALA A 28 4.76 9.34 -1.86
C ALA A 28 4.76 10.01 -3.24
N ILE A 29 3.63 10.57 -3.66
CA ILE A 29 3.52 11.33 -4.91
C ILE A 29 4.39 12.59 -4.86
N ALA A 30 4.31 13.36 -3.78
CA ALA A 30 5.12 14.57 -3.60
C ALA A 30 6.63 14.24 -3.58
N LEU A 31 7.02 13.20 -2.86
CA LEU A 31 8.40 12.72 -2.79
C LEU A 31 8.90 12.28 -4.18
N SER A 32 8.09 11.50 -4.89
CA SER A 32 8.43 11.02 -6.24
C SER A 32 8.57 12.17 -7.22
N LYS A 33 7.70 13.18 -7.13
CA LYS A 33 7.79 14.41 -7.94
C LYS A 33 9.10 15.14 -7.69
N ALA A 34 9.48 15.31 -6.42
CA ALA A 34 10.67 16.04 -6.02
C ALA A 34 11.98 15.34 -6.42
N HIS A 35 12.01 14.02 -6.40
CA HIS A 35 13.23 13.22 -6.62
C HIS A 35 13.28 12.47 -7.94
N GLY A 36 12.24 12.55 -8.76
CA GLY A 36 12.17 11.79 -10.02
C GLY A 36 12.12 10.27 -9.78
N SER A 37 11.50 9.84 -8.70
CA SER A 37 11.43 8.44 -8.31
C SER A 37 10.47 7.64 -9.18
N MET A 38 10.76 6.35 -9.37
CA MET A 38 9.79 5.39 -9.90
C MET A 38 8.83 5.01 -8.76
N LEU A 39 7.55 5.34 -8.90
CA LEU A 39 6.52 5.04 -7.91
C LEU A 39 5.69 3.84 -8.33
N ARG A 40 5.67 2.82 -7.48
CA ARG A 40 4.77 1.66 -7.56
C ARG A 40 3.81 1.69 -6.39
N VAL A 41 2.58 1.29 -6.62
CA VAL A 41 1.54 1.21 -5.57
C VAL A 41 0.97 -0.20 -5.54
N ILE A 42 1.03 -0.83 -4.38
CA ILE A 42 0.51 -2.17 -4.17
C ILE A 42 -0.73 -2.14 -3.27
N TYR A 43 -1.76 -2.86 -3.71
CA TYR A 43 -2.91 -3.25 -2.91
C TYR A 43 -3.02 -4.78 -2.89
N VAL A 44 -3.25 -5.36 -1.73
CA VAL A 44 -3.36 -6.80 -1.56
C VAL A 44 -4.77 -7.16 -1.09
N VAL A 45 -5.47 -7.97 -1.88
CA VAL A 45 -6.73 -8.59 -1.45
C VAL A 45 -6.39 -9.66 -0.41
N ASN A 46 -6.89 -9.49 0.81
CA ASN A 46 -6.53 -10.32 1.96
C ASN A 46 -7.25 -11.67 1.92
N ASP A 47 -6.50 -12.73 1.64
CA ASP A 47 -7.00 -14.11 1.64
C ASP A 47 -7.42 -14.61 3.03
N ASN A 48 -6.84 -14.09 4.10
CA ASN A 48 -7.20 -14.53 5.46
C ASN A 48 -8.64 -14.15 5.79
N LEU A 49 -9.08 -12.98 5.39
CA LEU A 49 -10.46 -12.53 5.58
C LEU A 49 -11.44 -13.46 4.83
N LEU A 50 -11.10 -13.84 3.59
CA LEU A 50 -11.87 -14.79 2.80
C LEU A 50 -11.94 -16.17 3.48
N THR A 51 -10.82 -16.68 3.98
CA THR A 51 -10.73 -17.98 4.64
C THR A 51 -11.54 -18.00 5.94
N GLU A 52 -11.51 -16.93 6.72
CA GLU A 52 -12.31 -16.80 7.95
C GLU A 52 -13.81 -16.78 7.64
N LEU A 53 -14.24 -16.02 6.63
CA LEU A 53 -15.63 -15.96 6.20
C LEU A 53 -16.13 -17.31 5.66
N LEU A 54 -15.27 -18.08 4.99
CA LEU A 54 -15.58 -19.41 4.49
C LEU A 54 -15.59 -20.47 5.60
N GLY A 55 -14.70 -20.36 6.59
CA GLY A 55 -14.66 -21.26 7.75
C GLY A 55 -15.91 -21.17 8.62
N ALA A 56 -16.61 -20.03 8.59
CA ALA A 56 -17.89 -19.82 9.25
C ALA A 56 -19.09 -20.50 8.54
N LYS A 57 -18.88 -21.23 7.43
CA LYS A 57 -19.90 -21.90 6.59
C LYS A 57 -21.05 -21.00 6.09
N VAL A 58 -20.78 -19.70 5.95
CA VAL A 58 -21.80 -18.71 5.60
C VAL A 58 -22.00 -18.61 4.08
N PHE A 59 -21.04 -19.09 3.26
CA PHE A 59 -21.10 -18.95 1.81
C PHE A 59 -21.09 -20.25 1.04
N VAL A 60 -21.96 -20.35 0.05
CA VAL A 60 -21.91 -21.36 -1.02
C VAL A 60 -20.78 -20.98 -2.00
N GLN A 61 -20.23 -21.95 -2.72
CA GLN A 61 -19.06 -21.79 -3.58
C GLN A 61 -19.22 -20.67 -4.65
N MET A 62 -20.43 -20.43 -5.14
CA MET A 62 -20.73 -19.35 -6.10
C MET A 62 -20.64 -17.96 -5.45
N GLU A 63 -21.11 -17.80 -4.22
CA GLU A 63 -21.04 -16.56 -3.46
C GLU A 63 -19.59 -16.18 -3.12
N LYS A 64 -18.73 -17.19 -2.93
CA LYS A 64 -17.29 -16.99 -2.76
C LYS A 64 -16.66 -16.31 -3.98
N MET A 65 -16.94 -16.83 -5.17
CA MET A 65 -16.39 -16.29 -6.42
C MET A 65 -16.84 -14.85 -6.68
N ASP A 66 -18.11 -14.56 -6.40
CA ASP A 66 -18.66 -13.21 -6.54
C ASP A 66 -18.04 -12.25 -5.54
N TYR A 67 -17.86 -12.67 -4.30
CA TYR A 67 -17.22 -11.87 -3.26
C TYR A 67 -15.74 -11.60 -3.55
N GLU A 68 -14.99 -12.61 -4.03
CA GLU A 68 -13.59 -12.43 -4.45
C GLU A 68 -13.49 -11.40 -5.58
N ARG A 69 -14.37 -11.49 -6.57
CA ARG A 69 -14.41 -10.53 -7.68
C ARG A 69 -14.70 -9.11 -7.20
N ASP A 70 -15.65 -8.95 -6.28
CA ASP A 70 -16.00 -7.65 -5.70
C ASP A 70 -14.83 -7.02 -4.94
N LEU A 71 -14.07 -7.82 -4.19
CA LEU A 71 -12.86 -7.36 -3.50
C LEU A 71 -11.75 -6.95 -4.48
N GLU A 72 -11.56 -7.69 -5.56
CA GLU A 72 -10.60 -7.34 -6.60
C GLU A 72 -10.97 -6.04 -7.32
N GLU A 73 -12.25 -5.86 -7.65
CA GLU A 73 -12.76 -4.64 -8.25
C GLU A 73 -12.63 -3.44 -7.31
N ASP A 74 -12.88 -3.63 -6.02
CA ASP A 74 -12.66 -2.61 -5.00
C ASP A 74 -11.18 -2.22 -4.91
N GLY A 75 -10.29 -3.20 -4.94
CA GLY A 75 -8.84 -2.98 -4.98
C GLY A 75 -8.41 -2.18 -6.20
N LYS A 76 -8.94 -2.51 -7.38
CA LYS A 76 -8.69 -1.75 -8.61
C LYS A 76 -9.18 -0.30 -8.52
N ARG A 77 -10.35 -0.07 -7.92
CA ARG A 77 -10.87 1.29 -7.70
C ARG A 77 -9.95 2.10 -6.79
N LYS A 78 -9.45 1.49 -5.70
CA LYS A 78 -8.50 2.14 -4.78
C LYS A 78 -7.19 2.49 -5.47
N LEU A 79 -6.63 1.57 -6.25
CA LEU A 79 -5.42 1.81 -7.04
C LEU A 79 -5.64 2.92 -8.08
N ASN A 80 -6.75 2.90 -8.82
CA ASN A 80 -7.09 3.93 -9.80
C ASN A 80 -7.26 5.31 -9.17
N TYR A 81 -7.77 5.38 -7.95
CA TYR A 81 -7.86 6.63 -7.22
C TYR A 81 -6.47 7.25 -6.99
N ILE A 82 -5.50 6.44 -6.59
CA ILE A 82 -4.10 6.91 -6.41
C ILE A 82 -3.48 7.36 -7.75
N VAL A 83 -3.74 6.61 -8.83
CA VAL A 83 -3.29 7.01 -10.17
C VAL A 83 -3.79 8.40 -10.53
N LYS A 84 -5.07 8.69 -10.31
CA LYS A 84 -5.65 10.02 -10.57
C LYS A 84 -5.02 11.12 -9.73
N LEU A 85 -4.71 10.85 -8.46
CA LEU A 85 -3.99 11.80 -7.62
C LEU A 85 -2.57 12.09 -8.14
N ALA A 86 -1.88 11.05 -8.60
CA ALA A 86 -0.53 11.17 -9.16
C ALA A 86 -0.53 11.92 -10.50
N GLU A 87 -1.49 11.64 -11.38
CA GLU A 87 -1.64 12.32 -12.67
C GLU A 87 -1.82 13.84 -12.53
N LYS A 88 -2.56 14.29 -11.52
CA LYS A 88 -2.71 15.72 -11.20
C LYS A 88 -1.38 16.42 -10.94
N LYS A 89 -0.37 15.67 -10.56
CA LYS A 89 0.99 16.17 -10.27
C LYS A 89 2.00 15.79 -11.35
N GLY A 90 1.55 15.13 -12.42
CA GLY A 90 2.43 14.68 -13.50
C GLY A 90 3.35 13.51 -13.08
N VAL A 91 2.98 12.75 -12.05
CA VAL A 91 3.72 11.57 -11.59
C VAL A 91 3.11 10.31 -12.19
N LYS A 92 3.94 9.50 -12.83
CA LYS A 92 3.54 8.20 -13.34
C LYS A 92 3.59 7.16 -12.23
N VAL A 93 2.55 6.35 -12.13
CA VAL A 93 2.42 5.29 -11.13
C VAL A 93 2.21 3.94 -11.81
N GLN A 94 2.94 2.94 -11.37
CA GLN A 94 2.67 1.55 -11.70
C GLN A 94 1.84 0.93 -10.58
N THR A 95 0.67 0.40 -10.91
CA THR A 95 -0.22 -0.25 -9.96
C THR A 95 0.01 -1.75 -9.91
N ILE A 96 -0.08 -2.32 -8.73
CA ILE A 96 0.10 -3.75 -8.47
C ILE A 96 -1.07 -4.23 -7.62
N LEU A 97 -1.86 -5.13 -8.16
CA LEU A 97 -2.91 -5.84 -7.42
C LEU A 97 -2.43 -7.26 -7.15
N ARG A 98 -2.38 -7.65 -5.89
CA ARG A 98 -2.06 -9.00 -5.45
C ARG A 98 -3.20 -9.57 -4.62
N LYS A 99 -3.22 -10.88 -4.48
CA LYS A 99 -4.11 -11.61 -3.60
C LYS A 99 -3.27 -12.56 -2.75
N GLY A 100 -3.53 -12.60 -1.46
CA GLY A 100 -2.78 -13.46 -0.55
C GLY A 100 -2.66 -12.87 0.85
N ILE A 101 -1.63 -13.28 1.55
CA ILE A 101 -1.27 -12.75 2.87
C ILE A 101 -0.56 -11.41 2.67
N VAL A 102 -1.15 -10.34 3.19
CA VAL A 102 -0.75 -8.96 2.90
C VAL A 102 0.75 -8.72 3.09
N HIS A 103 1.28 -8.97 4.27
CA HIS A 103 2.69 -8.72 4.57
C HIS A 103 3.65 -9.61 3.77
N GLU A 104 3.20 -10.78 3.33
CA GLU A 104 4.01 -11.66 2.47
C GLU A 104 4.07 -11.16 1.03
N GLU A 105 2.94 -10.74 0.48
CA GLU A 105 2.88 -10.20 -0.88
C GLU A 105 3.64 -8.88 -0.98
N VAL A 106 3.53 -7.99 0.01
CA VAL A 106 4.31 -6.74 0.06
C VAL A 106 5.81 -7.03 0.16
N SER A 107 6.23 -7.94 1.04
CA SER A 107 7.64 -8.33 1.19
C SER A 107 8.20 -8.94 -0.10
N ARG A 108 7.42 -9.77 -0.78
CA ARG A 108 7.79 -10.37 -2.07
C ARG A 108 7.99 -9.31 -3.13
N GLU A 109 7.11 -8.31 -3.20
CA GLU A 109 7.23 -7.20 -4.15
C GLU A 109 8.45 -6.32 -3.85
N VAL A 110 8.75 -6.04 -2.59
CA VAL A 110 9.97 -5.31 -2.20
C VAL A 110 11.22 -5.97 -2.75
N VAL A 111 11.32 -7.29 -2.63
CA VAL A 111 12.48 -8.04 -3.13
C VAL A 111 12.50 -8.10 -4.66
N SER A 112 11.38 -8.44 -5.29
CA SER A 112 11.32 -8.64 -6.75
C SER A 112 11.51 -7.35 -7.54
N SER A 113 11.12 -6.20 -6.98
CA SER A 113 11.31 -4.90 -7.60
C SER A 113 12.61 -4.21 -7.23
N ASP A 114 13.41 -4.81 -6.36
CA ASP A 114 14.62 -4.18 -5.81
C ASP A 114 14.32 -2.77 -5.28
N CYS A 115 13.34 -2.72 -4.36
CA CYS A 115 12.78 -1.49 -3.81
C CYS A 115 13.77 -0.78 -2.88
N ASP A 116 13.96 0.51 -3.07
CA ASP A 116 14.83 1.35 -2.23
C ASP A 116 14.14 1.84 -0.97
N LEU A 117 12.82 2.06 -1.04
CA LEU A 117 12.01 2.61 0.04
C LEU A 117 10.58 2.09 -0.03
N LEU A 118 10.08 1.56 1.07
CA LEU A 118 8.66 1.29 1.27
C LEU A 118 8.02 2.46 2.02
N ILE A 119 6.89 2.95 1.54
CA ILE A 119 6.07 3.97 2.20
C ILE A 119 4.74 3.34 2.61
N GLN A 120 4.33 3.58 3.84
CA GLN A 120 3.01 3.19 4.35
C GLN A 120 2.44 4.26 5.28
N GLY A 121 1.14 4.17 5.52
CA GLY A 121 0.44 5.06 6.44
C GLY A 121 0.74 4.76 7.90
N GLU A 122 0.25 5.64 8.76
CA GLU A 122 0.31 5.46 10.20
C GLU A 122 -0.28 4.10 10.61
N LEU A 123 0.39 3.44 11.54
CA LEU A 123 -0.09 2.19 12.10
C LEU A 123 -1.37 2.47 12.90
N GLY A 124 -2.37 1.59 12.79
CA GLY A 124 -3.60 1.72 13.53
C GLY A 124 -3.38 1.65 15.04
N GLU A 125 -4.30 2.23 15.82
CA GLU A 125 -4.31 2.08 17.26
C GLU A 125 -4.71 0.65 17.62
N VAL A 126 -4.00 0.05 18.56
CA VAL A 126 -4.36 -1.25 19.13
C VAL A 126 -5.48 -1.03 20.14
N LEU A 127 -6.73 -1.16 19.68
CA LEU A 127 -7.92 -0.98 20.51
C LEU A 127 -8.27 -2.23 21.32
N SER A 128 -7.75 -3.40 20.93
CA SER A 128 -7.95 -4.67 21.62
C SER A 128 -6.79 -5.63 21.38
N LEU A 129 -6.66 -6.67 22.22
CA LEU A 129 -5.70 -7.76 22.00
C LEU A 129 -5.94 -8.52 20.68
N ARG A 130 -7.18 -8.51 20.16
CA ARG A 130 -7.51 -9.06 18.86
C ARG A 130 -6.94 -8.21 17.72
N ASP A 131 -7.03 -6.91 17.83
CA ASP A 131 -6.55 -5.98 16.80
C ASP A 131 -5.04 -6.03 16.66
N SER A 132 -4.30 -6.33 17.75
CA SER A 132 -2.84 -6.47 17.71
C SER A 132 -2.35 -7.64 16.85
N PHE A 133 -3.19 -8.65 16.62
CA PHE A 133 -2.86 -9.78 15.77
C PHE A 133 -3.10 -9.51 14.27
N TYR A 134 -3.84 -8.46 13.93
CA TYR A 134 -4.29 -8.16 12.56
C TYR A 134 -3.69 -6.88 11.98
N GLU A 135 -2.76 -6.25 12.70
CA GLU A 135 -2.08 -5.05 12.20
C GLU A 135 -1.08 -5.40 11.11
N GLU A 136 -1.54 -5.42 9.87
CA GLU A 136 -0.71 -5.78 8.71
C GLU A 136 0.41 -4.77 8.48
N GLY A 137 0.20 -3.50 8.79
CA GLY A 137 1.25 -2.48 8.70
C GLY A 137 2.44 -2.79 9.60
N GLU A 138 2.22 -3.26 10.83
CA GLU A 138 3.29 -3.69 11.72
C GLU A 138 3.99 -4.96 11.20
N ARG A 139 3.25 -5.91 10.67
CA ARG A 139 3.81 -7.13 10.09
C ARG A 139 4.68 -6.83 8.87
N ILE A 140 4.24 -5.91 8.02
CA ILE A 140 5.03 -5.41 6.89
C ILE A 140 6.34 -4.81 7.41
N LEU A 141 6.27 -3.89 8.39
CA LEU A 141 7.43 -3.23 8.99
C LEU A 141 8.46 -4.23 9.51
N ARG A 142 8.00 -5.33 10.12
CA ARG A 142 8.88 -6.36 10.68
C ARG A 142 9.49 -7.27 9.61
N LYS A 143 8.86 -7.41 8.46
CA LYS A 143 9.22 -8.42 7.45
C LYS A 143 10.03 -7.89 6.28
N VAL A 144 9.81 -6.67 5.85
CA VAL A 144 10.47 -6.11 4.67
C VAL A 144 11.96 -5.87 4.88
N SER A 145 12.74 -6.02 3.82
CA SER A 145 14.20 -5.90 3.85
C SER A 145 14.73 -4.52 3.45
N CYS A 146 13.85 -3.59 3.04
CA CYS A 146 14.23 -2.24 2.69
C CYS A 146 13.89 -1.23 3.80
N PRO A 147 14.43 0.01 3.75
CA PRO A 147 13.97 1.11 4.59
C PRO A 147 12.46 1.34 4.48
N VAL A 148 11.81 1.68 5.59
CA VAL A 148 10.38 1.95 5.66
C VAL A 148 10.14 3.36 6.19
N LEU A 149 9.29 4.10 5.50
CA LEU A 149 8.83 5.41 5.90
C LEU A 149 7.35 5.34 6.27
N ILE A 150 7.04 5.71 7.51
CA ILE A 150 5.67 5.78 8.03
C ILE A 150 5.22 7.24 7.97
N VAL A 151 4.17 7.50 7.21
CA VAL A 151 3.64 8.85 7.01
C VAL A 151 2.62 9.20 8.07
N ARG A 152 2.81 10.35 8.70
CA ARG A 152 1.92 10.93 9.71
C ARG A 152 1.62 12.38 9.39
N ASN A 153 0.68 12.96 10.12
CA ASN A 153 0.31 14.37 10.01
C ASN A 153 -0.31 14.75 8.66
N LYS A 154 -1.56 14.35 8.50
CA LYS A 154 -2.36 14.59 7.29
C LYS A 154 -2.30 16.07 6.84
N GLN A 155 -2.48 17.02 7.76
CA GLN A 155 -2.52 18.45 7.40
C GLN A 155 -1.20 18.94 6.77
N LYS A 156 -0.07 18.46 7.30
CA LYS A 156 1.25 18.79 6.74
C LYS A 156 1.43 18.15 5.36
N VAL A 157 0.99 16.91 5.21
CA VAL A 157 1.07 16.17 3.94
C VAL A 157 0.18 16.78 2.87
N ASP A 158 -1.05 17.18 3.21
CA ASP A 158 -1.97 17.87 2.29
C ASP A 158 -1.31 19.14 1.73
N ARG A 159 -0.73 19.97 2.59
CA ARG A 159 -0.01 21.18 2.17
C ARG A 159 1.20 20.88 1.29
N LEU A 160 1.95 19.82 1.62
CA LEU A 160 3.09 19.37 0.80
C LEU A 160 2.62 18.94 -0.60
N TYR A 161 1.57 18.14 -0.67
CA TYR A 161 1.01 17.67 -1.93
C TYR A 161 0.47 18.85 -2.78
N GLU A 162 -0.16 19.83 -2.16
CA GLU A 162 -0.64 21.02 -2.87
C GLU A 162 0.50 21.87 -3.45
N SER A 163 1.66 21.88 -2.78
CA SER A 163 2.81 22.72 -3.15
C SER A 163 3.66 22.18 -4.31
N VAL A 164 3.48 20.94 -4.71
CA VAL A 164 4.28 20.28 -5.78
C VAL A 164 3.58 20.28 -7.14
#